data_60b51d50dad2ec42a7341c8d31d64d6d
#
_entry.id   60b51d50dad2ec42a7341c8d31d64d6d
#
_cell.length_a   1.000
_cell.length_b   1.000
_cell.length_c   1.000
_cell.angle_alpha   90.00
_cell.angle_beta   90.00
_cell.angle_gamma   90.00
#
_symmetry.space_group_name_H-M   'P 1'
#
loop_
_entity.id
_entity.type
_entity.pdbx_description
1 polymer ?
#
loop_
_entity_poly.entity_id
_entity_poly.type
_entity_poly.pdbx_seq_one_letter_code
_entity_poly.pdbx_strand_id
1 'polypeptide(L)'
;QKMQSFMVYSISNVILVFMLKYELRKKTHDNMLDHLLFHRGIKTPEEKQAFLNPDYEKHTHDPFLLKDAEKAARRIVKAIENNEKIVIYSDYDADGIPAGVIFHDLFKKIGFKNFTNYIPHRHDEGFGLNTEAIEQFAKGKKGEKVDLLVTLDCGISDVVQVKLAQEKGIDVIITDHHEPHE
;
A
#
# COMPACT_ATOMS: atom_id res chain seq x y z
N GLN A 1 -33.15 -7.92 10.32
CA GLN A 1 -33.79 -8.77 9.32
C GLN A 1 -32.71 -9.36 8.42
N LYS A 2 -32.54 -10.69 8.46
CA LYS A 2 -31.59 -11.37 7.57
C LYS A 2 -32.20 -11.50 6.21
N MET A 3 -31.58 -10.95 5.19
CA MET A 3 -31.99 -11.09 3.80
C MET A 3 -30.96 -11.94 3.05
N GLN A 4 -31.41 -12.70 2.07
CA GLN A 4 -30.56 -13.49 1.19
C GLN A 4 -30.68 -12.93 -0.22
N SER A 5 -29.57 -12.65 -0.87
CA SER A 5 -29.55 -12.36 -2.30
C SER A 5 -28.77 -13.44 -3.03
N PHE A 6 -29.14 -13.67 -4.27
CA PHE A 6 -28.48 -14.63 -5.15
C PHE A 6 -27.70 -13.88 -6.21
N MET A 7 -26.43 -14.22 -6.35
CA MET A 7 -25.63 -13.77 -7.47
C MET A 7 -25.41 -14.97 -8.40
N VAL A 8 -25.88 -14.84 -9.65
CA VAL A 8 -25.83 -15.93 -10.64
C VAL A 8 -24.76 -15.58 -11.67
N TYR A 9 -23.77 -16.44 -11.80
CA TYR A 9 -22.75 -16.38 -12.85
C TYR A 9 -22.90 -17.56 -13.77
N SER A 10 -22.89 -17.32 -15.08
CA SER A 10 -22.85 -18.36 -16.11
C SER A 10 -21.51 -18.30 -16.84
N ILE A 11 -20.71 -19.35 -16.70
CA ILE A 11 -19.45 -19.52 -17.42
C ILE A 11 -19.51 -20.91 -18.05
N SER A 12 -19.43 -20.98 -19.39
CA SER A 12 -19.28 -22.22 -20.15
C SER A 12 -20.27 -23.34 -19.73
N ASN A 13 -21.58 -23.06 -19.71
CA ASN A 13 -22.63 -24.01 -19.32
C ASN A 13 -22.65 -24.45 -17.84
N VAL A 14 -21.88 -23.83 -16.99
CA VAL A 14 -21.95 -24.02 -15.53
C VAL A 14 -22.61 -22.81 -14.89
N ILE A 15 -23.72 -23.04 -14.18
CA ILE A 15 -24.40 -21.99 -13.41
C ILE A 15 -23.88 -22.08 -11.97
N LEU A 16 -23.11 -21.07 -11.56
CA LEU A 16 -22.67 -20.91 -10.17
C LEU A 16 -23.62 -19.98 -9.46
N VAL A 17 -24.31 -20.49 -8.45
CA VAL A 17 -25.22 -19.71 -7.59
C VAL A 17 -24.54 -19.49 -6.25
N PHE A 18 -24.16 -18.24 -5.98
CA PHE A 18 -23.64 -17.85 -4.67
C PHE A 18 -24.76 -17.29 -3.81
N MET A 19 -24.98 -17.92 -2.64
CA MET A 19 -25.84 -17.36 -1.60
C MET A 19 -25.06 -16.33 -0.79
N LEU A 20 -25.32 -15.06 -1.01
CA LEU A 20 -24.80 -13.99 -0.18
C LEU A 20 -25.69 -13.83 1.05
N LYS A 21 -25.11 -14.09 2.22
CA LYS A 21 -25.76 -13.77 3.50
C LYS A 21 -25.36 -12.36 3.89
N TYR A 22 -26.32 -11.48 4.05
CA TYR A 22 -26.07 -10.15 4.61
C TYR A 22 -27.07 -9.85 5.73
N GLU A 23 -26.65 -9.01 6.63
CA GLU A 23 -27.47 -8.55 7.75
C GLU A 23 -27.59 -7.02 7.69
N LEU A 24 -28.82 -6.53 7.67
CA LEU A 24 -29.05 -5.11 7.75
C LEU A 24 -28.75 -4.60 9.17
N ARG A 25 -27.89 -3.60 9.27
CA ARG A 25 -27.61 -2.94 10.52
C ARG A 25 -28.89 -2.28 11.05
N LYS A 26 -29.11 -2.39 12.36
CA LYS A 26 -30.26 -1.78 13.01
C LYS A 26 -30.26 -0.26 12.84
N LYS A 27 -31.39 0.32 12.49
CA LYS A 27 -31.56 1.77 12.43
C LYS A 27 -31.31 2.38 13.81
N THR A 28 -30.40 3.34 13.89
CA THR A 28 -30.01 4.03 15.13
C THR A 28 -30.40 5.49 15.16
N HIS A 29 -30.48 6.14 14.00
CA HIS A 29 -30.82 7.56 13.84
C HIS A 29 -31.75 7.77 12.66
N ASP A 30 -32.55 8.82 12.70
CA ASP A 30 -33.41 9.20 11.57
C ASP A 30 -32.62 9.89 10.47
N ASN A 31 -31.62 10.67 10.82
CA ASN A 31 -30.68 11.27 9.89
C ASN A 31 -29.73 10.20 9.34
N MET A 32 -29.59 10.10 8.03
CA MET A 32 -28.75 9.11 7.35
C MET A 32 -27.28 9.30 7.69
N LEU A 33 -26.80 10.54 7.75
CA LEU A 33 -25.41 10.84 8.08
C LEU A 33 -25.07 10.36 9.49
N ASP A 34 -25.91 10.68 10.47
CA ASP A 34 -25.71 10.25 11.85
C ASP A 34 -25.75 8.72 12.00
N HIS A 35 -26.64 8.08 11.26
CA HIS A 35 -26.72 6.62 11.20
C HIS A 35 -25.42 5.99 10.65
N LEU A 36 -24.89 6.54 9.56
CA LEU A 36 -23.64 6.05 8.95
C LEU A 36 -22.44 6.28 9.85
N LEU A 37 -22.33 7.45 10.47
CA LEU A 37 -21.25 7.78 11.40
C LEU A 37 -21.28 6.89 12.63
N PHE A 38 -22.47 6.67 13.23
CA PHE A 38 -22.64 5.79 14.38
C PHE A 38 -22.11 4.38 14.11
N HIS A 39 -22.43 3.81 12.94
CA HIS A 39 -21.97 2.48 12.54
C HIS A 39 -20.50 2.40 12.16
N ARG A 40 -19.82 3.55 12.06
CA ARG A 40 -18.35 3.68 11.92
C ARG A 40 -17.64 3.94 13.25
N GLY A 41 -18.39 3.92 14.35
CA GLY A 41 -17.84 4.16 15.69
C GLY A 41 -17.76 5.64 16.08
N ILE A 42 -18.16 6.56 15.20
CA ILE A 42 -18.20 8.02 15.44
C ILE A 42 -19.50 8.34 16.19
N LYS A 43 -19.41 8.59 17.49
CA LYS A 43 -20.59 8.66 18.37
C LYS A 43 -20.76 9.99 19.06
N THR A 44 -19.68 10.75 19.26
CA THR A 44 -19.74 12.04 19.94
C THR A 44 -19.80 13.20 18.95
N PRO A 45 -20.32 14.39 19.36
CA PRO A 45 -20.29 15.59 18.54
C PRO A 45 -18.86 15.98 18.12
N GLU A 46 -17.88 15.82 19.01
CA GLU A 46 -16.48 16.14 18.78
C GLU A 46 -15.87 15.23 17.71
N GLU A 47 -16.08 13.92 17.83
CA GLU A 47 -15.65 12.93 16.80
C GLU A 47 -16.29 13.24 15.46
N LYS A 48 -17.60 13.55 15.45
CA LYS A 48 -18.33 13.93 14.24
C LYS A 48 -17.75 15.19 13.60
N GLN A 49 -17.47 16.21 14.40
CA GLN A 49 -16.87 17.46 13.93
C GLN A 49 -15.48 17.21 13.33
N ALA A 50 -14.64 16.44 14.01
CA ALA A 50 -13.29 16.10 13.54
C ALA A 50 -13.33 15.30 12.22
N PHE A 51 -14.27 14.37 12.09
CA PHE A 51 -14.41 13.54 10.90
C PHE A 51 -14.93 14.31 9.67
N LEU A 52 -15.94 15.19 9.88
CA LEU A 52 -16.57 15.94 8.80
C LEU A 52 -15.80 17.20 8.40
N ASN A 53 -15.03 17.78 9.32
CA ASN A 53 -14.25 18.99 9.12
C ASN A 53 -12.82 18.77 9.64
N PRO A 54 -12.01 17.93 8.94
CA PRO A 54 -10.66 17.64 9.37
C PRO A 54 -9.79 18.91 9.34
N ASP A 55 -8.98 19.06 10.37
CA ASP A 55 -8.02 20.14 10.54
C ASP A 55 -6.62 19.52 10.45
N TYR A 56 -5.83 19.98 9.47
CA TYR A 56 -4.51 19.41 9.21
C TYR A 56 -3.59 19.48 10.42
N GLU A 57 -3.58 20.63 11.11
CA GLU A 57 -2.69 20.85 12.26
C GLU A 57 -3.07 20.01 13.49
N LYS A 58 -4.37 19.74 13.67
CA LYS A 58 -4.88 19.03 14.86
C LYS A 58 -5.03 17.53 14.66
N HIS A 59 -5.29 17.10 13.41
CA HIS A 59 -5.67 15.72 13.12
C HIS A 59 -4.59 14.93 12.40
N THR A 60 -3.45 15.57 12.06
CA THR A 60 -2.26 14.86 11.55
C THR A 60 -1.52 14.23 12.72
N HIS A 61 -1.28 12.93 12.62
CA HIS A 61 -0.54 12.16 13.63
C HIS A 61 0.97 12.21 13.36
N ASP A 62 1.76 11.97 14.42
CA ASP A 62 3.20 11.76 14.27
C ASP A 62 3.45 10.52 13.40
N PRO A 63 4.19 10.64 12.27
CA PRO A 63 4.48 9.51 11.38
C PRO A 63 5.26 8.38 12.07
N PHE A 64 5.98 8.64 13.15
CA PHE A 64 6.69 7.62 13.91
C PHE A 64 5.77 6.73 14.78
N LEU A 65 4.48 7.01 14.82
CA LEU A 65 3.48 6.06 15.35
C LEU A 65 3.25 4.87 14.41
N LEU A 66 3.62 4.98 13.13
CA LEU A 66 3.59 3.85 12.20
C LEU A 66 4.63 2.82 12.59
N LYS A 67 4.25 1.54 12.51
CA LYS A 67 5.15 0.42 12.80
C LYS A 67 6.42 0.51 11.94
N ASP A 68 7.56 0.37 12.60
CA ASP A 68 8.89 0.36 11.98
C ASP A 68 9.27 1.64 11.17
N ALA A 69 8.50 2.73 11.26
CA ALA A 69 8.77 3.96 10.50
C ALA A 69 10.16 4.52 10.77
N GLU A 70 10.58 4.58 12.03
CA GLU A 70 11.93 5.05 12.39
C GLU A 70 13.03 4.14 11.80
N LYS A 71 12.85 2.83 11.86
CA LYS A 71 13.78 1.85 11.29
C LYS A 71 13.91 2.02 9.78
N ALA A 72 12.78 2.18 9.08
CA ALA A 72 12.73 2.43 7.64
C ALA A 72 13.43 3.74 7.28
N ALA A 73 13.14 4.83 7.98
CA ALA A 73 13.78 6.13 7.76
C ALA A 73 15.31 6.06 7.96
N ARG A 74 15.78 5.44 9.04
CA ARG A 74 17.23 5.22 9.28
C ARG A 74 17.88 4.38 8.19
N ARG A 75 17.17 3.36 7.66
CA ARG A 75 17.71 2.51 6.58
C ARG A 75 17.85 3.28 5.28
N ILE A 76 16.88 4.15 4.95
CA ILE A 76 16.94 5.03 3.78
C ILE A 76 18.08 6.04 3.91
N VAL A 77 18.21 6.68 5.07
CA VAL A 77 19.32 7.63 5.33
C VAL A 77 20.67 6.94 5.15
N LYS A 78 20.85 5.74 5.72
CA LYS A 78 22.07 4.95 5.54
C LYS A 78 22.35 4.63 4.07
N ALA A 79 21.32 4.29 3.28
CA ALA A 79 21.48 4.03 1.85
C ALA A 79 21.95 5.28 1.09
N ILE A 80 21.41 6.45 1.44
CA ILE A 80 21.81 7.73 0.85
C ILE A 80 23.27 8.06 1.19
N GLU A 81 23.65 7.95 2.46
CA GLU A 81 25.01 8.23 2.95
C GLU A 81 26.07 7.33 2.29
N ASN A 82 25.72 6.06 2.06
CA ASN A 82 26.60 5.08 1.43
C ASN A 82 26.51 5.09 -0.11
N ASN A 83 25.68 5.96 -0.69
CA ASN A 83 25.39 6.00 -2.13
C ASN A 83 24.93 4.63 -2.68
N GLU A 84 24.13 3.89 -1.90
CA GLU A 84 23.58 2.60 -2.28
C GLU A 84 22.56 2.77 -3.42
N LYS A 85 22.37 1.73 -4.25
CA LYS A 85 21.37 1.74 -5.32
C LYS A 85 19.98 1.48 -4.76
N ILE A 86 19.08 2.47 -4.87
CA ILE A 86 17.71 2.38 -4.40
C ILE A 86 16.74 2.21 -5.57
N VAL A 87 15.82 1.26 -5.48
CA VAL A 87 14.63 1.18 -6.34
C VAL A 87 13.40 1.63 -5.56
N ILE A 88 12.67 2.58 -6.12
CA ILE A 88 11.34 2.99 -5.68
C ILE A 88 10.36 2.20 -6.54
N TYR A 89 9.68 1.22 -5.94
CA TYR A 89 8.73 0.34 -6.61
C TYR A 89 7.32 0.78 -6.21
N SER A 90 6.61 1.43 -7.11
CA SER A 90 5.26 1.97 -6.85
C SER A 90 4.20 1.14 -7.54
N ASP A 91 3.03 1.00 -6.91
CA ASP A 91 1.87 0.56 -7.67
C ASP A 91 1.53 1.56 -8.78
N TYR A 92 0.75 1.11 -9.75
CA TYR A 92 0.42 1.84 -10.99
C TYR A 92 -0.87 2.66 -10.90
N ASP A 93 -1.48 2.74 -9.75
CA ASP A 93 -2.78 3.39 -9.57
C ASP A 93 -2.70 4.83 -9.01
N ALA A 94 -3.82 5.36 -8.50
CA ALA A 94 -3.98 6.77 -8.17
C ALA A 94 -3.31 7.19 -6.86
N ASP A 95 -2.86 6.29 -6.02
CA ASP A 95 -2.10 6.55 -4.78
C ASP A 95 -0.65 6.05 -4.86
N GLY A 96 -0.39 4.92 -5.52
CA GLY A 96 0.97 4.44 -5.75
C GLY A 96 1.82 5.38 -6.60
N ILE A 97 1.29 5.91 -7.71
CA ILE A 97 2.03 6.84 -8.58
C ILE A 97 2.38 8.15 -7.85
N PRO A 98 1.45 8.86 -7.16
CA PRO A 98 1.80 10.04 -6.37
C PRO A 98 2.82 9.77 -5.26
N ALA A 99 2.72 8.63 -4.57
CA ALA A 99 3.70 8.22 -3.58
C ALA A 99 5.11 8.11 -4.20
N GLY A 100 5.20 7.49 -5.39
CA GLY A 100 6.44 7.42 -6.17
C GLY A 100 7.00 8.79 -6.55
N VAL A 101 6.14 9.73 -6.93
CA VAL A 101 6.53 11.12 -7.25
C VAL A 101 7.09 11.82 -6.02
N ILE A 102 6.47 11.65 -4.84
CA ILE A 102 6.94 12.25 -3.58
C ILE A 102 8.37 11.78 -3.26
N PHE A 103 8.65 10.48 -3.34
CA PHE A 103 10.00 9.93 -3.14
C PHE A 103 11.00 10.41 -4.19
N HIS A 104 10.59 10.43 -5.46
CA HIS A 104 11.40 10.92 -6.56
C HIS A 104 11.84 12.37 -6.32
N ASP A 105 10.89 13.24 -6.00
CA ASP A 105 11.14 14.66 -5.78
C ASP A 105 11.97 14.90 -4.51
N LEU A 106 11.75 14.11 -3.46
CA LEU A 106 12.58 14.14 -2.25
C LEU A 106 14.04 13.84 -2.61
N PHE A 107 14.32 12.74 -3.30
CA PHE A 107 15.69 12.37 -3.68
C PHE A 107 16.33 13.38 -4.60
N LYS A 108 15.59 13.94 -5.56
CA LYS A 108 16.08 15.04 -6.39
C LYS A 108 16.39 16.29 -5.57
N LYS A 109 15.51 16.66 -4.65
CA LYS A 109 15.66 17.87 -3.82
C LYS A 109 16.90 17.81 -2.92
N ILE A 110 17.23 16.63 -2.39
CA ILE A 110 18.44 16.41 -1.56
C ILE A 110 19.70 16.10 -2.41
N GLY A 111 19.57 16.05 -3.74
CA GLY A 111 20.70 15.79 -4.65
C GLY A 111 21.13 14.33 -4.77
N PHE A 112 20.36 13.38 -4.20
CA PHE A 112 20.63 11.96 -4.35
C PHE A 112 20.27 11.49 -5.76
N LYS A 113 21.19 10.78 -6.44
CA LYS A 113 21.03 10.39 -7.86
C LYS A 113 20.99 8.88 -8.08
N ASN A 114 21.45 8.08 -7.10
CA ASN A 114 21.58 6.64 -7.28
C ASN A 114 20.26 5.91 -6.99
N PHE A 115 19.18 6.35 -7.63
CA PHE A 115 17.88 5.72 -7.51
C PHE A 115 17.20 5.53 -8.87
N THR A 116 16.20 4.67 -8.91
CA THR A 116 15.36 4.40 -10.09
C THR A 116 13.92 4.20 -9.64
N ASN A 117 12.98 4.81 -10.35
CA ASN A 117 11.57 4.49 -10.19
C ASN A 117 11.22 3.28 -11.05
N TYR A 118 10.43 2.38 -10.50
CA TYR A 118 9.87 1.22 -11.19
C TYR A 118 8.38 1.16 -10.95
N ILE A 119 7.61 1.07 -12.01
CA ILE A 119 6.16 0.86 -11.97
C ILE A 119 5.89 -0.39 -12.79
N PRO A 120 5.33 -1.45 -12.22
CA PRO A 120 5.07 -2.69 -12.95
C PRO A 120 4.01 -2.48 -14.04
N HIS A 121 4.16 -3.20 -15.14
CA HIS A 121 3.17 -3.15 -16.20
C HIS A 121 1.98 -4.03 -15.84
N ARG A 122 0.80 -3.41 -15.66
CA ARG A 122 -0.40 -4.04 -15.13
C ARG A 122 -0.79 -5.36 -15.80
N HIS A 123 -0.66 -5.44 -17.10
CA HIS A 123 -1.11 -6.60 -17.88
C HIS A 123 -0.06 -7.71 -17.97
N ASP A 124 1.23 -7.36 -17.84
CA ASP A 124 2.33 -8.32 -18.01
C ASP A 124 2.89 -8.78 -16.67
N GLU A 125 2.91 -7.92 -15.66
CA GLU A 125 3.55 -8.16 -14.37
C GLU A 125 2.54 -8.30 -13.21
N GLY A 126 1.30 -7.81 -13.39
CA GLY A 126 0.25 -7.89 -12.39
C GLY A 126 0.38 -6.85 -11.29
N PHE A 127 -0.25 -7.13 -10.13
CA PHE A 127 -0.21 -6.30 -8.92
C PHE A 127 0.85 -6.82 -7.96
N GLY A 128 1.46 -5.91 -7.19
CA GLY A 128 2.43 -6.25 -6.17
C GLY A 128 3.84 -6.49 -6.72
N LEU A 129 4.69 -7.08 -5.87
CA LEU A 129 6.07 -7.37 -6.23
C LEU A 129 6.17 -8.53 -7.24
N ASN A 130 6.90 -8.28 -8.30
CA ASN A 130 7.11 -9.24 -9.39
C ASN A 130 8.46 -9.97 -9.24
N THR A 131 8.45 -11.29 -9.35
CA THR A 131 9.64 -12.14 -9.20
C THR A 131 10.71 -11.84 -10.25
N GLU A 132 10.29 -11.63 -11.51
CA GLU A 132 11.19 -11.33 -12.62
C GLU A 132 11.86 -9.97 -12.45
N ALA A 133 11.12 -8.97 -11.91
CA ALA A 133 11.68 -7.66 -11.58
C ALA A 133 12.76 -7.79 -10.48
N ILE A 134 12.50 -8.57 -9.43
CA ILE A 134 13.48 -8.81 -8.35
C ILE A 134 14.74 -9.49 -8.89
N GLU A 135 14.59 -10.47 -9.76
CA GLU A 135 15.73 -11.12 -10.44
C GLU A 135 16.54 -10.14 -11.29
N GLN A 136 15.86 -9.20 -11.97
CA GLN A 136 16.53 -8.13 -12.71
C GLN A 136 17.27 -7.17 -11.80
N PHE A 137 16.67 -6.78 -10.66
CA PHE A 137 17.30 -5.91 -9.66
C PHE A 137 18.54 -6.57 -9.05
N ALA A 138 18.48 -7.88 -8.78
CA ALA A 138 19.61 -8.63 -8.24
C ALA A 138 20.77 -8.75 -9.23
N LYS A 139 20.47 -8.91 -10.53
CA LYS A 139 21.49 -8.95 -11.59
C LYS A 139 22.08 -7.56 -11.88
N GLY A 140 21.26 -6.53 -11.74
CA GLY A 140 21.60 -5.15 -12.06
C GLY A 140 21.76 -4.88 -13.56
N LYS A 141 21.50 -3.65 -13.99
CA LYS A 141 21.88 -3.18 -15.32
C LYS A 141 23.36 -2.78 -15.29
N LYS A 142 24.16 -3.36 -16.16
CA LYS A 142 25.63 -3.12 -16.23
C LYS A 142 26.39 -3.49 -14.93
N GLY A 143 25.84 -4.42 -14.13
CA GLY A 143 26.47 -4.86 -12.87
C GLY A 143 26.16 -3.99 -11.65
N GLU A 144 25.32 -2.98 -11.78
CA GLU A 144 24.83 -2.16 -10.65
C GLU A 144 23.65 -2.84 -9.99
N LYS A 145 23.94 -3.74 -9.06
CA LYS A 145 22.94 -4.42 -8.24
C LYS A 145 22.18 -3.43 -7.35
N VAL A 146 20.89 -3.70 -7.14
CA VAL A 146 20.06 -2.94 -6.19
C VAL A 146 20.40 -3.36 -4.75
N ASP A 147 20.60 -2.38 -3.88
CA ASP A 147 20.89 -2.60 -2.45
C ASP A 147 19.63 -2.47 -1.59
N LEU A 148 18.74 -1.54 -1.96
CA LEU A 148 17.50 -1.25 -1.25
C LEU A 148 16.31 -1.15 -2.20
N LEU A 149 15.27 -1.91 -1.90
CA LEU A 149 13.96 -1.86 -2.55
C LEU A 149 12.96 -1.18 -1.58
N VAL A 150 12.34 -0.10 -1.99
CA VAL A 150 11.26 0.57 -1.25
C VAL A 150 9.99 0.41 -2.05
N THR A 151 9.01 -0.32 -1.51
CA THR A 151 7.69 -0.43 -2.13
C THR A 151 6.77 0.68 -1.64
N LEU A 152 5.91 1.15 -2.51
CA LEU A 152 4.92 2.17 -2.23
C LEU A 152 3.56 1.67 -2.69
N ASP A 153 2.63 1.57 -1.75
CA ASP A 153 1.25 1.16 -1.99
C ASP A 153 1.12 -0.28 -2.50
N CYS A 154 2.09 -1.13 -2.17
CA CYS A 154 2.08 -2.56 -2.48
C CYS A 154 3.09 -3.31 -1.62
N GLY A 155 2.97 -4.64 -1.62
CA GLY A 155 4.01 -5.52 -1.08
C GLY A 155 3.69 -6.17 0.26
N ILE A 156 2.65 -5.73 1.00
CA ILE A 156 2.35 -6.26 2.34
C ILE A 156 2.03 -7.77 2.33
N SER A 157 1.49 -8.27 1.23
CA SER A 157 1.15 -9.68 1.05
C SER A 157 2.20 -10.48 0.26
N ASP A 158 3.25 -9.83 -0.25
CA ASP A 158 4.23 -10.42 -1.18
C ASP A 158 5.40 -11.12 -0.44
N VAL A 159 5.07 -11.95 0.56
CA VAL A 159 6.05 -12.59 1.45
C VAL A 159 7.11 -13.40 0.67
N VAL A 160 6.71 -14.10 -0.38
CA VAL A 160 7.61 -14.93 -1.20
C VAL A 160 8.62 -14.05 -1.96
N GLN A 161 8.14 -12.96 -2.55
CA GLN A 161 8.94 -12.01 -3.31
C GLN A 161 9.90 -11.23 -2.41
N VAL A 162 9.44 -10.83 -1.22
CA VAL A 162 10.29 -10.17 -0.22
C VAL A 162 11.41 -11.11 0.23
N LYS A 163 11.09 -12.37 0.51
CA LYS A 163 12.10 -13.37 0.87
C LYS A 163 13.12 -13.57 -0.25
N LEU A 164 12.67 -13.68 -1.50
CA LEU A 164 13.57 -13.78 -2.65
C LEU A 164 14.51 -12.57 -2.74
N ALA A 165 14.00 -11.34 -2.57
CA ALA A 165 14.83 -10.13 -2.57
C ALA A 165 15.91 -10.19 -1.48
N GLN A 166 15.54 -10.60 -0.26
CA GLN A 166 16.46 -10.76 0.86
C GLN A 166 17.51 -11.83 0.61
N GLU A 167 17.15 -12.99 0.04
CA GLU A 167 18.08 -14.05 -0.35
C GLU A 167 19.07 -13.59 -1.43
N LYS A 168 18.67 -12.65 -2.27
CA LYS A 168 19.55 -11.97 -3.24
C LYS A 168 20.39 -10.85 -2.61
N GLY A 169 20.22 -10.57 -1.32
CA GLY A 169 20.93 -9.52 -0.60
C GLY A 169 20.43 -8.11 -0.95
N ILE A 170 19.14 -7.96 -1.24
CA ILE A 170 18.44 -6.70 -1.39
C ILE A 170 17.63 -6.46 -0.12
N ASP A 171 17.89 -5.36 0.58
CA ASP A 171 17.05 -4.95 1.69
C ASP A 171 15.70 -4.44 1.18
N VAL A 172 14.62 -4.71 1.93
CA VAL A 172 13.27 -4.33 1.52
C VAL A 172 12.60 -3.49 2.61
N ILE A 173 12.03 -2.36 2.21
CA ILE A 173 11.11 -1.55 3.02
C ILE A 173 9.76 -1.59 2.32
N ILE A 174 8.72 -2.00 3.04
CA ILE A 174 7.35 -2.02 2.54
C ILE A 174 6.61 -0.84 3.16
N THR A 175 6.02 0.02 2.31
CA THR A 175 5.06 1.02 2.71
C THR A 175 3.75 0.72 1.99
N ASP A 176 2.77 0.25 2.75
CA ASP A 176 1.52 -0.27 2.22
C ASP A 176 0.39 -0.06 3.24
N HIS A 177 -0.82 0.09 2.76
CA HIS A 177 -2.02 0.26 3.59
C HIS A 177 -3.08 -0.83 3.35
N HIS A 178 -2.81 -1.76 2.45
CA HIS A 178 -3.69 -2.89 2.20
C HIS A 178 -3.72 -3.89 3.37
N GLU A 179 -4.79 -4.66 3.45
CA GLU A 179 -4.92 -5.74 4.42
C GLU A 179 -3.96 -6.89 4.06
N PRO A 180 -3.10 -7.33 4.99
CA PRO A 180 -2.28 -8.49 4.75
C PRO A 180 -3.16 -9.75 4.60
N HIS A 181 -2.84 -10.62 3.68
CA HIS A 181 -3.49 -11.93 3.59
C HIS A 181 -3.12 -12.78 4.81
N GLU A 182 -4.13 -13.49 5.39
CA GLU A 182 -3.94 -14.46 6.48
C GLU A 182 -3.14 -15.71 6.02
#